data_9dbe187e8d06ce1d4fac5b88862e9eff
#
_entry.id   9dbe187e8d06ce1d4fac5b88862e9eff
#
_cell.length_a   1.000
_cell.length_b   1.000
_cell.length_c   1.000
_cell.angle_alpha   90.00
_cell.angle_beta   90.00
_cell.angle_gamma   90.00
#
_symmetry.space_group_name_H-M   'P 1'
#
loop_
_entity.id
_entity.type
_entity.pdbx_description
1 polymer ?
#
loop_
_entity_poly.entity_id
_entity_poly.type
_entity_poly.pdbx_seq_one_letter_code
_entity_poly.pdbx_strand_id
1 'polypeptide(L)'
;MSTLDIDERQLQVTSATVTDDSIIFNMADGRRIEAPLWWYPRLAKASVEQRAKAEVLPFGDAVGWEEIDEYISAKALIVGGAAPGAIPPAQAAE
;
A
#
# COMPACT_ATOMS: atom_id res chain seq x y z
N MET A 1 9.55 -14.21 -22.70
CA MET A 1 9.42 -13.37 -21.52
C MET A 1 7.95 -13.20 -21.16
N SER A 2 7.64 -13.33 -19.89
CA SER A 2 6.26 -13.17 -19.46
C SER A 2 5.86 -11.71 -19.40
N THR A 3 4.64 -11.37 -19.86
CA THR A 3 4.11 -10.02 -19.73
C THR A 3 3.73 -9.70 -18.28
N LEU A 4 3.74 -10.71 -17.40
CA LEU A 4 3.43 -10.53 -15.99
C LEU A 4 4.65 -10.24 -15.15
N ASP A 5 5.84 -10.30 -15.76
CA ASP A 5 7.07 -9.97 -15.05
C ASP A 5 7.15 -8.47 -14.84
N ILE A 6 7.33 -8.09 -13.58
CA ILE A 6 7.45 -6.69 -13.21
C ILE A 6 8.87 -6.45 -12.72
N ASP A 7 9.55 -5.50 -13.34
CA ASP A 7 10.87 -5.08 -12.91
C ASP A 7 10.70 -4.10 -11.75
N GLU A 8 11.00 -4.56 -10.54
CA GLU A 8 10.84 -3.74 -9.34
C GLU A 8 11.67 -2.46 -9.38
N ARG A 9 12.74 -2.44 -10.15
CA ARG A 9 13.58 -1.25 -10.27
C ARG A 9 12.88 -0.14 -11.05
N GLN A 10 11.83 -0.47 -11.80
CA GLN A 10 11.03 0.51 -12.53
C GLN A 10 9.85 1.02 -11.73
N LEU A 11 9.57 0.38 -10.59
CA LEU A 11 8.43 0.73 -9.75
C LEU A 11 8.90 1.70 -8.66
N GLN A 12 8.95 2.99 -9.02
CA GLN A 12 9.39 4.03 -8.10
C GLN A 12 8.20 4.81 -7.56
N VAL A 13 8.02 4.75 -6.24
CA VAL A 13 6.97 5.51 -5.54
C VAL A 13 7.51 6.87 -5.18
N THR A 14 6.75 7.92 -5.47
CA THR A 14 7.13 9.28 -5.06
C THR A 14 6.41 9.73 -3.81
N SER A 15 5.19 9.24 -3.60
CA SER A 15 4.44 9.56 -2.39
C SER A 15 3.34 8.54 -2.17
N ALA A 16 2.79 8.50 -0.97
CA ALA A 16 1.67 7.63 -0.64
C ALA A 16 0.66 8.38 0.21
N THR A 17 -0.60 8.08 0.00
CA THR A 17 -1.70 8.66 0.76
C THR A 17 -2.64 7.54 1.20
N VAL A 18 -3.12 7.62 2.44
CA VAL A 18 -4.11 6.69 2.94
C VAL A 18 -5.39 7.47 3.20
N THR A 19 -6.47 7.07 2.52
CA THR A 19 -7.78 7.65 2.75
C THR A 19 -8.58 6.75 3.69
N ASP A 20 -9.85 7.06 3.90
CA ASP A 20 -10.71 6.21 4.72
C ASP A 20 -10.96 4.85 4.08
N ASP A 21 -10.79 4.74 2.77
CA ASP A 21 -11.12 3.53 2.01
C ASP A 21 -9.96 2.89 1.29
N SER A 22 -8.89 3.65 1.04
CA SER A 22 -7.88 3.23 0.07
C SER A 22 -6.48 3.61 0.49
N ILE A 23 -5.52 2.86 -0.04
CA ILE A 23 -4.10 3.19 0.00
C ILE A 23 -3.70 3.54 -1.43
N ILE A 24 -3.13 4.73 -1.63
CA ILE A 24 -2.80 5.23 -2.96
C ILE A 24 -1.29 5.50 -3.04
N PHE A 25 -0.62 4.84 -3.98
CA PHE A 25 0.79 5.11 -4.27
C PHE A 25 0.87 5.92 -5.56
N ASN A 26 1.52 7.08 -5.48
CA ASN A 26 1.81 7.89 -6.66
C ASN A 26 3.18 7.48 -7.18
N MET A 27 3.24 7.09 -8.44
CA MET A 27 4.46 6.56 -9.05
C MET A 27 5.20 7.63 -9.82
N ALA A 28 6.51 7.45 -9.96
CA ALA A 28 7.37 8.42 -10.66
C ALA A 28 6.99 8.60 -12.13
N ASP A 29 6.40 7.58 -12.75
CA ASP A 29 5.98 7.66 -14.15
C ASP A 29 4.61 8.32 -14.34
N GLY A 30 4.00 8.81 -13.26
CA GLY A 30 2.72 9.49 -13.31
C GLY A 30 1.53 8.63 -13.01
N ARG A 31 1.70 7.32 -12.89
CA ARG A 31 0.60 6.43 -12.55
C ARG A 31 0.27 6.50 -11.07
N ARG A 32 -0.97 6.18 -10.76
CA ARG A 32 -1.42 6.01 -9.38
C ARG A 32 -1.88 4.57 -9.22
N ILE A 33 -1.43 3.94 -8.16
CA ILE A 33 -1.79 2.57 -7.84
C ILE A 33 -2.57 2.58 -6.54
N GLU A 34 -3.74 1.98 -6.54
CA GLU A 34 -4.64 2.04 -5.40
C GLU A 34 -5.07 0.64 -4.99
N ALA A 35 -5.14 0.42 -3.68
CA ALA A 35 -5.65 -0.82 -3.11
C ALA A 35 -6.62 -0.52 -1.98
N PRO A 36 -7.56 -1.42 -1.70
CA PRO A 36 -8.48 -1.22 -0.58
C PRO A 36 -7.74 -1.18 0.76
N LEU A 37 -8.12 -0.25 1.63
CA LEU A 37 -7.50 -0.14 2.94
C LEU A 37 -7.68 -1.42 3.78
N TRP A 38 -8.81 -2.10 3.63
CA TRP A 38 -9.09 -3.30 4.41
C TRP A 38 -8.12 -4.46 4.12
N TRP A 39 -7.38 -4.36 3.00
CA TRP A 39 -6.36 -5.37 2.68
C TRP A 39 -5.25 -5.41 3.74
N TYR A 40 -5.04 -4.30 4.46
CA TYR A 40 -3.93 -4.16 5.41
C TYR A 40 -4.47 -3.80 6.79
N PRO A 41 -4.76 -4.82 7.64
CA PRO A 41 -5.41 -4.60 8.93
C PRO A 41 -4.71 -3.60 9.84
N ARG A 42 -3.37 -3.56 9.84
CA ARG A 42 -2.65 -2.61 10.69
C ARG A 42 -2.96 -1.17 10.30
N LEU A 43 -2.98 -0.90 9.00
CA LEU A 43 -3.34 0.43 8.51
C LEU A 43 -4.82 0.73 8.72
N ALA A 44 -5.68 -0.28 8.53
CA ALA A 44 -7.12 -0.09 8.73
C ALA A 44 -7.46 0.28 10.16
N LYS A 45 -6.67 -0.22 11.12
CA LYS A 45 -6.87 0.05 12.55
C LYS A 45 -6.10 1.27 13.04
N ALA A 46 -5.24 1.82 12.22
CA ALA A 46 -4.39 2.94 12.62
C ALA A 46 -5.20 4.24 12.70
N SER A 47 -4.70 5.18 13.48
CA SER A 47 -5.30 6.52 13.56
C SER A 47 -5.01 7.31 12.29
N VAL A 48 -5.75 8.39 12.09
CA VAL A 48 -5.52 9.29 10.95
C VAL A 48 -4.09 9.84 10.99
N GLU A 49 -3.59 10.17 12.19
CA GLU A 49 -2.22 10.67 12.35
C GLU A 49 -1.20 9.62 11.95
N GLN A 50 -1.41 8.37 12.33
CA GLN A 50 -0.49 7.28 12.01
C GLN A 50 -0.47 7.00 10.51
N ARG A 51 -1.65 6.99 9.87
CA ARG A 51 -1.76 6.80 8.42
C ARG A 51 -1.04 7.90 7.63
N ALA A 52 -1.03 9.11 8.17
CA ALA A 52 -0.40 10.24 7.52
C ALA A 52 1.12 10.20 7.55
N LYS A 53 1.70 9.31 8.35
CA LYS A 53 3.16 9.20 8.52
C LYS A 53 3.80 8.21 7.55
N ALA A 54 3.27 8.12 6.34
CA ALA A 54 3.86 7.29 5.29
C ALA A 54 5.22 7.84 4.87
N GLU A 55 6.20 6.96 4.76
CA GLU A 55 7.55 7.31 4.29
C GLU A 55 7.93 6.42 3.12
N VAL A 56 8.31 7.04 2.02
CA VAL A 56 8.86 6.30 0.89
C VAL A 56 10.26 5.85 1.28
N LEU A 57 10.55 4.56 1.13
CA LEU A 57 11.86 4.01 1.50
C LEU A 57 12.93 4.49 0.52
N PRO A 58 14.22 4.42 0.92
CA PRO A 58 15.31 5.04 0.15
C PRO A 58 15.40 4.66 -1.32
N PHE A 59 15.03 3.42 -1.67
CA PHE A 59 15.08 2.99 -3.07
C PHE A 59 13.77 3.27 -3.83
N GLY A 60 12.76 3.83 -3.16
CA GLY A 60 11.50 4.15 -3.81
C GLY A 60 10.63 2.96 -4.17
N ASP A 61 10.98 1.77 -3.71
CA ASP A 61 10.26 0.54 -4.07
C ASP A 61 9.17 0.16 -3.07
N ALA A 62 9.12 0.84 -1.94
CA ALA A 62 8.16 0.54 -0.89
C ALA A 62 7.86 1.76 -0.05
N VAL A 63 6.78 1.69 0.71
CA VAL A 63 6.38 2.73 1.66
C VAL A 63 6.27 2.11 3.04
N GLY A 64 6.76 2.81 4.05
CA GLY A 64 6.74 2.34 5.43
C GLY A 64 5.91 3.25 6.32
N TRP A 65 5.26 2.65 7.30
CA TRP A 65 4.60 3.31 8.42
C TRP A 65 5.25 2.76 9.67
N GLU A 66 6.38 3.36 10.03
CA GLU A 66 7.25 2.83 11.07
C GLU A 66 6.54 2.66 12.42
N GLU A 67 5.71 3.60 12.78
CA GLU A 67 5.04 3.60 14.08
C GLU A 67 4.15 2.37 14.29
N ILE A 68 3.57 1.84 13.21
CA ILE A 68 2.72 0.65 13.28
C ILE A 68 3.38 -0.58 12.67
N ASP A 69 4.67 -0.48 12.36
CA ASP A 69 5.46 -1.57 11.82
C ASP A 69 4.84 -2.17 10.55
N GLU A 70 4.41 -1.30 9.63
CA GLU A 70 3.84 -1.74 8.37
C GLU A 70 4.68 -1.24 7.21
N TYR A 71 4.99 -2.13 6.25
CA TYR A 71 5.78 -1.81 5.07
C TYR A 71 5.15 -2.49 3.87
N ILE A 72 4.87 -1.71 2.82
CA ILE A 72 4.19 -2.22 1.63
C ILE A 72 5.01 -1.87 0.40
N SER A 73 5.42 -2.87 -0.35
CA SER A 73 6.11 -2.62 -1.62
C SER A 73 5.11 -2.28 -2.72
N ALA A 74 5.57 -1.51 -3.70
CA ALA A 74 4.73 -1.21 -4.87
C ALA A 74 4.32 -2.49 -5.59
N LYS A 75 5.24 -3.45 -5.68
CA LYS A 75 4.94 -4.74 -6.31
C LYS A 75 3.82 -5.48 -5.57
N ALA A 76 3.86 -5.48 -4.24
CA ALA A 76 2.83 -6.13 -3.45
C ALA A 76 1.46 -5.49 -3.67
N LEU A 77 1.42 -4.17 -3.84
CA LEU A 77 0.18 -3.45 -4.08
C LEU A 77 -0.39 -3.78 -5.46
N ILE A 78 0.47 -4.01 -6.43
CA ILE A 78 0.05 -4.29 -7.80
C ILE A 78 -0.37 -5.75 -8.00
N VAL A 79 0.49 -6.69 -7.60
CA VAL A 79 0.29 -8.11 -7.91
C VAL A 79 -0.11 -8.93 -6.69
N GLY A 80 -0.06 -8.35 -5.50
CA GLY A 80 -0.45 -9.04 -4.28
C GLY A 80 -1.95 -9.01 -4.07
N GLY A 81 -2.35 -9.47 -2.90
CA GLY A 81 -3.74 -9.45 -2.47
C GLY A 81 -3.82 -9.00 -1.03
N ALA A 82 -4.97 -9.26 -0.43
CA ALA A 82 -5.20 -8.90 0.96
C ALA A 82 -4.20 -9.60 1.88
N ALA A 83 -3.72 -8.88 2.89
CA ALA A 83 -2.81 -9.43 3.88
C ALA A 83 -3.53 -10.45 4.77
N PRO A 84 -2.79 -11.37 5.41
CA PRO A 84 -3.39 -12.29 6.37
C PRO A 84 -4.16 -11.53 7.45
N GLY A 85 -5.35 -11.98 7.76
CA GLY A 85 -6.18 -11.35 8.77
C GLY A 85 -7.06 -10.22 8.26
N ALA A 86 -6.97 -9.88 6.97
CA ALA A 86 -7.83 -8.86 6.38
C ALA A 86 -9.30 -9.32 6.37
N ILE A 87 -10.19 -8.40 6.69
CA ILE A 87 -11.63 -8.68 6.76
C ILE A 87 -12.34 -7.78 5.75
N PRO A 88 -12.97 -8.35 4.70
CA PRO A 88 -13.72 -7.54 3.73
C PRO A 88 -14.86 -6.76 4.39
N PRO A 89 -15.18 -5.57 3.88
CA PRO A 89 -16.25 -4.76 4.46
C PRO A 89 -17.59 -5.48 4.58
N ALA A 90 -17.93 -6.32 3.62
CA ALA A 90 -19.18 -7.09 3.66
C ALA A 90 -19.25 -8.02 4.87
N GLN A 91 -18.12 -8.56 5.31
CA GLN A 91 -18.05 -9.41 6.49
C GLN A 91 -17.90 -8.58 7.76
N ALA A 92 -17.21 -7.46 7.67
CA ALA A 92 -17.02 -6.57 8.81
C ALA A 92 -18.33 -5.92 9.24
N ALA A 93 -19.28 -5.75 8.32
CA ALA A 93 -20.57 -5.14 8.61
C ALA A 93 -21.51 -6.07 9.35
N GLU A 94 -21.18 -7.34 9.43
CA GLU A 94 -21.97 -8.33 10.15
C GLU A 94 -21.50 -8.40 11.61
#